data_691515a682a6681f0c8abe91980e44d3
#
_entry.id   691515a682a6681f0c8abe91980e44d3
#
_cell.length_a   1.000
_cell.length_b   1.000
_cell.length_c   1.000
_cell.angle_alpha   90.00
_cell.angle_beta   90.00
_cell.angle_gamma   90.00
#
_symmetry.space_group_name_H-M   'P 1'
#
loop_
_entity.id
_entity.type
_entity.pdbx_description
1 polymer ?
#
loop_
_entity_poly.entity_id
_entity_poly.type
_entity_poly.pdbx_seq_one_letter_code
_entity_poly.pdbx_strand_id
1 'polypeptide(L)'
;MRYKSPMSESLQVQLKKGVLEMCVLALLSKGDNYAYEIASQMADAVGMGEGTIYPLMRRMQNDDLVTTYLQESASGPPRKYYKLTKAGAAALKAQRAEWDAFEIAVAKIMGDAS
;
A
#
# COMPACT_ATOMS: atom_id res chain seq x y z
N MET A 1 8.80 18.47 24.91
CA MET A 1 9.95 17.75 24.41
C MET A 1 9.64 17.07 23.10
N ARG A 2 10.56 17.09 22.21
CA ARG A 2 10.33 16.51 20.92
C ARG A 2 10.93 15.11 20.80
N TYR A 3 10.09 14.19 20.42
CA TYR A 3 10.55 12.83 20.18
C TYR A 3 11.31 12.76 18.86
N LYS A 4 12.37 11.99 18.85
CA LYS A 4 13.14 11.78 17.65
C LYS A 4 13.46 10.31 17.49
N SER A 5 13.09 9.76 16.38
CA SER A 5 13.35 8.36 16.10
C SER A 5 14.85 8.11 16.00
N PRO A 6 15.34 7.00 16.57
CA PRO A 6 16.76 6.65 16.44
C PRO A 6 17.21 6.52 15.01
N MET A 7 16.30 6.19 14.12
CA MET A 7 16.61 6.05 12.71
C MET A 7 16.47 7.34 11.94
N SER A 8 16.13 8.41 12.64
CA SER A 8 15.94 9.72 12.02
C SER A 8 14.88 9.73 10.94
N GLU A 9 13.96 8.80 10.99
CA GLU A 9 12.86 8.82 10.06
C GLU A 9 11.88 9.93 10.41
N SER A 10 11.39 10.63 9.39
CA SER A 10 10.37 11.63 9.63
C SER A 10 9.08 10.95 10.07
N LEU A 11 8.24 11.71 10.77
CA LEU A 11 6.93 11.22 11.16
C LEU A 11 6.12 10.81 9.93
N GLN A 12 6.23 11.58 8.86
CA GLN A 12 5.50 11.29 7.65
C GLN A 12 5.86 9.91 7.08
N VAL A 13 7.15 9.58 7.07
CA VAL A 13 7.58 8.28 6.57
C VAL A 13 7.03 7.16 7.44
N GLN A 14 7.05 7.35 8.75
CA GLN A 14 6.53 6.35 9.67
C GLN A 14 5.03 6.13 9.47
N LEU A 15 4.28 7.21 9.29
CA LEU A 15 2.85 7.11 9.06
C LEU A 15 2.56 6.36 7.76
N LYS A 16 3.31 6.69 6.70
CA LYS A 16 3.10 6.03 5.41
C LYS A 16 3.34 4.53 5.50
N LYS A 17 4.42 4.14 6.17
CA LYS A 17 4.74 2.72 6.28
C LYS A 17 3.61 1.91 6.89
N GLY A 18 2.86 2.51 7.78
CA GLY A 18 1.78 1.81 8.45
C GLY A 18 0.58 1.53 7.57
N VAL A 19 0.47 2.19 6.42
CA VAL A 19 -0.70 2.04 5.57
C VAL A 19 -0.39 1.61 4.14
N LEU A 20 0.89 1.37 3.83
CA LEU A 20 1.27 1.10 2.44
C LEU A 20 0.63 -0.16 1.89
N GLU A 21 0.58 -1.22 2.69
CA GLU A 21 -0.03 -2.46 2.22
C GLU A 21 -1.50 -2.24 1.89
N MET A 22 -2.22 -1.53 2.75
CA MET A 22 -3.62 -1.23 2.51
C MET A 22 -3.80 -0.44 1.22
N CYS A 23 -2.91 0.52 0.97
CA CYS A 23 -3.00 1.32 -0.24
C CYS A 23 -2.80 0.48 -1.50
N VAL A 24 -1.81 -0.43 -1.48
CA VAL A 24 -1.59 -1.30 -2.64
C VAL A 24 -2.78 -2.22 -2.84
N LEU A 25 -3.31 -2.79 -1.75
CA LEU A 25 -4.51 -3.62 -1.86
C LEU A 25 -5.67 -2.83 -2.45
N ALA A 26 -5.83 -1.58 -2.04
CA ALA A 26 -6.90 -0.74 -2.55
C ALA A 26 -6.74 -0.46 -4.04
N LEU A 27 -5.51 -0.20 -4.49
CA LEU A 27 -5.27 0.00 -5.91
C LEU A 27 -5.66 -1.24 -6.70
N LEU A 28 -5.26 -2.41 -6.20
CA LEU A 28 -5.55 -3.66 -6.89
C LEU A 28 -7.03 -4.04 -6.84
N SER A 29 -7.75 -3.53 -5.85
CA SER A 29 -9.19 -3.79 -5.80
C SER A 29 -9.95 -3.11 -6.93
N LYS A 30 -9.32 -2.13 -7.56
CA LYS A 30 -9.92 -1.41 -8.68
C LYS A 30 -9.58 -2.06 -10.01
N GLY A 31 -8.67 -3.01 -10.02
CA GLY A 31 -8.27 -3.70 -11.24
C GLY A 31 -6.86 -4.22 -11.10
N ASP A 32 -6.57 -5.28 -11.83
CA ASP A 32 -5.22 -5.83 -11.86
C ASP A 32 -4.26 -4.82 -12.49
N ASN A 33 -3.01 -4.86 -12.06
CA ASN A 33 -2.04 -3.94 -12.63
C ASN A 33 -0.63 -4.52 -12.48
N TYR A 34 0.32 -3.95 -13.22
CA TYR A 34 1.68 -4.44 -13.15
C TYR A 34 2.53 -3.58 -12.22
N ALA A 35 3.63 -4.16 -11.78
CA ALA A 35 4.41 -3.60 -10.68
C ALA A 35 4.84 -2.16 -10.89
N TYR A 36 5.32 -1.84 -12.10
CA TYR A 36 5.79 -0.49 -12.35
C TYR A 36 4.67 0.54 -12.20
N GLU A 37 3.49 0.22 -12.73
CA GLU A 37 2.38 1.15 -12.64
C GLU A 37 1.91 1.33 -11.21
N ILE A 38 1.89 0.23 -10.43
CA ILE A 38 1.52 0.32 -9.02
C ILE A 38 2.52 1.22 -8.29
N ALA A 39 3.81 1.01 -8.53
CA ALA A 39 4.83 1.82 -7.89
C ALA A 39 4.72 3.30 -8.29
N SER A 40 4.41 3.55 -9.57
CA SER A 40 4.24 4.91 -10.06
C SER A 40 3.07 5.61 -9.37
N GLN A 41 1.95 4.91 -9.24
CA GLN A 41 0.79 5.49 -8.57
C GLN A 41 1.06 5.75 -7.09
N MET A 42 1.80 4.85 -6.45
CA MET A 42 2.16 5.05 -5.05
C MET A 42 3.12 6.22 -4.89
N ALA A 43 4.06 6.39 -5.82
CA ALA A 43 4.97 7.52 -5.76
C ALA A 43 4.21 8.83 -5.89
N ASP A 44 3.29 8.88 -6.84
CA ASP A 44 2.50 10.11 -7.07
C ASP A 44 1.57 10.42 -5.91
N ALA A 45 0.93 9.41 -5.36
CA ALA A 45 -0.10 9.64 -4.35
C ALA A 45 0.46 9.82 -2.95
N VAL A 46 1.42 9.00 -2.57
CA VAL A 46 1.92 9.02 -1.18
C VAL A 46 3.43 9.18 -1.08
N GLY A 47 4.10 9.39 -2.19
CA GLY A 47 5.52 9.68 -2.16
C GLY A 47 6.42 8.50 -1.84
N MET A 48 5.96 7.27 -2.09
CA MET A 48 6.74 6.07 -1.84
C MET A 48 6.91 5.31 -3.14
N GLY A 49 8.15 5.17 -3.58
CA GLY A 49 8.43 4.60 -4.89
C GLY A 49 8.94 3.19 -4.87
N GLU A 50 9.64 2.85 -5.94
CA GLU A 50 10.03 1.47 -6.25
C GLU A 50 10.82 0.79 -5.14
N GLY A 51 11.73 1.51 -4.50
CA GLY A 51 12.58 0.92 -3.47
C GLY A 51 11.80 0.38 -2.28
N THR A 52 10.61 0.91 -2.03
CA THR A 52 9.77 0.48 -0.95
C THR A 52 8.67 -0.45 -1.44
N ILE A 53 8.10 -0.12 -2.60
CA ILE A 53 6.90 -0.81 -3.07
C ILE A 53 7.21 -2.22 -3.60
N TYR A 54 8.30 -2.40 -4.34
CA TYR A 54 8.62 -3.72 -4.87
C TYR A 54 8.84 -4.76 -3.76
N PRO A 55 9.63 -4.46 -2.72
CA PRO A 55 9.76 -5.43 -1.63
C PRO A 55 8.44 -5.70 -0.92
N LEU A 56 7.59 -4.68 -0.79
CA LEU A 56 6.28 -4.84 -0.17
C LEU A 56 5.42 -5.80 -0.99
N MET A 57 5.39 -5.61 -2.30
CA MET A 57 4.58 -6.47 -3.16
C MET A 57 5.06 -7.91 -3.14
N ARG A 58 6.38 -8.10 -3.04
CA ARG A 58 6.94 -9.43 -2.92
C ARG A 58 6.48 -10.10 -1.64
N ARG A 59 6.48 -9.36 -0.54
CA ARG A 59 5.99 -9.88 0.74
C ARG A 59 4.50 -10.20 0.65
N MET A 60 3.73 -9.33 0.02
CA MET A 60 2.30 -9.56 -0.12
C MET A 60 2.01 -10.82 -0.94
N GLN A 61 2.85 -11.09 -1.94
CA GLN A 61 2.71 -12.30 -2.72
C GLN A 61 3.05 -13.54 -1.86
N ASN A 62 4.09 -13.44 -1.06
CA ASN A 62 4.46 -14.55 -0.16
C ASN A 62 3.38 -14.82 0.88
N ASP A 63 2.64 -13.79 1.25
CA ASP A 63 1.55 -13.92 2.23
C ASP A 63 0.22 -14.25 1.56
N ASP A 64 0.23 -14.54 0.28
CA ASP A 64 -0.96 -14.92 -0.48
C ASP A 64 -2.04 -13.84 -0.54
N LEU A 65 -1.67 -12.61 -0.35
CA LEU A 65 -2.62 -11.50 -0.48
C LEU A 65 -2.82 -11.12 -1.94
N VAL A 66 -1.82 -11.40 -2.77
CA VAL A 66 -1.88 -11.16 -4.20
C VAL A 66 -1.30 -12.36 -4.93
N THR A 67 -1.72 -12.54 -6.17
CA THR A 67 -1.13 -13.51 -7.06
C THR A 67 -0.69 -12.79 -8.34
N THR A 68 0.05 -13.46 -9.20
CA THR A 68 0.60 -12.83 -10.39
C THR A 68 0.34 -13.68 -11.62
N TYR A 69 0.35 -13.02 -12.77
CA TYR A 69 0.27 -13.70 -14.06
C TYR A 69 0.96 -12.83 -15.09
N LEU A 70 1.34 -13.43 -16.21
CA LEU A 70 1.96 -12.70 -17.31
C LEU A 70 0.89 -12.26 -18.30
N GLN A 71 1.03 -11.03 -18.77
CA GLN A 71 0.12 -10.45 -19.74
C GLN A 71 0.91 -10.05 -20.97
N GLU A 72 0.48 -10.50 -22.13
CA GLU A 72 1.12 -10.11 -23.38
C GLU A 72 1.08 -8.61 -23.56
N SER A 73 2.17 -8.09 -24.11
CA SER A 73 2.29 -6.67 -24.39
C SER A 73 2.44 -6.47 -25.88
N ALA A 74 1.75 -5.46 -26.41
CA ALA A 74 1.77 -5.21 -27.85
C ALA A 74 3.15 -4.80 -28.35
N SER A 75 3.98 -4.23 -27.51
CA SER A 75 5.24 -3.66 -27.95
C SER A 75 6.40 -4.00 -27.04
N GLY A 76 6.47 -5.23 -26.57
CA GLY A 76 7.58 -5.60 -25.73
C GLY A 76 7.35 -6.94 -25.07
N PRO A 77 8.19 -7.31 -24.13
CA PRO A 77 8.02 -8.57 -23.42
C PRO A 77 6.75 -8.56 -22.58
N PRO A 78 6.23 -9.73 -22.27
CA PRO A 78 5.06 -9.82 -21.40
C PRO A 78 5.33 -9.14 -20.07
N ARG A 79 4.28 -8.58 -19.47
CA ARG A 79 4.36 -7.91 -18.20
C ARG A 79 3.74 -8.77 -17.11
N LYS A 80 4.34 -8.69 -15.92
CA LYS A 80 3.83 -9.42 -14.78
C LYS A 80 2.78 -8.56 -14.08
N TYR A 81 1.54 -9.04 -14.07
CA TYR A 81 0.44 -8.35 -13.43
C TYR A 81 0.18 -8.94 -12.06
N TYR A 82 -0.31 -8.11 -11.16
CA TYR A 82 -0.70 -8.49 -9.82
C TYR A 82 -2.20 -8.44 -9.70
N LYS A 83 -2.76 -9.37 -8.95
CA LYS A 83 -4.19 -9.50 -8.79
C LYS A 83 -4.50 -9.84 -7.33
N LEU A 84 -5.55 -9.25 -6.78
CA LEU A 84 -5.97 -9.60 -5.42
C LEU A 84 -6.45 -11.04 -5.35
N THR A 85 -6.07 -11.72 -4.26
CA THR A 85 -6.67 -12.99 -3.92
C THR A 85 -7.89 -12.71 -3.04
N LYS A 86 -8.64 -13.77 -2.71
CA LYS A 86 -9.72 -13.63 -1.74
C LYS A 86 -9.17 -13.16 -0.40
N ALA A 87 -8.02 -13.70 0.00
CA ALA A 87 -7.38 -13.28 1.24
C ALA A 87 -6.99 -11.81 1.18
N GLY A 88 -6.51 -11.34 0.03
CA GLY A 88 -6.16 -9.94 -0.14
C GLY A 88 -7.37 -9.03 -0.02
N ALA A 89 -8.49 -9.44 -0.61
CA ALA A 89 -9.71 -8.64 -0.51
C ALA A 89 -10.21 -8.58 0.93
N ALA A 90 -10.13 -9.70 1.65
CA ALA A 90 -10.52 -9.73 3.07
C ALA A 90 -9.59 -8.88 3.91
N ALA A 91 -8.29 -8.92 3.61
CA ALA A 91 -7.32 -8.10 4.33
C ALA A 91 -7.59 -6.62 4.12
N LEU A 92 -7.91 -6.24 2.89
CA LEU A 92 -8.24 -4.84 2.61
C LEU A 92 -9.43 -4.38 3.44
N LYS A 93 -10.48 -5.19 3.47
CA LYS A 93 -11.67 -4.83 4.24
C LYS A 93 -11.36 -4.65 5.71
N ALA A 94 -10.59 -5.59 6.28
CA ALA A 94 -10.25 -5.53 7.69
C ALA A 94 -9.34 -4.33 7.99
N GLN A 95 -8.34 -4.11 7.17
CA GLN A 95 -7.40 -3.02 7.40
C GLN A 95 -8.08 -1.67 7.23
N ARG A 96 -9.01 -1.56 6.30
CA ARG A 96 -9.74 -0.33 6.09
C ARG A 96 -10.60 0.01 7.30
N ALA A 97 -11.25 -1.01 7.88
CA ALA A 97 -12.04 -0.78 9.08
C ALA A 97 -11.17 -0.32 10.24
N GLU A 98 -9.99 -0.91 10.39
CA GLU A 98 -9.06 -0.49 11.43
C GLU A 98 -8.55 0.92 11.20
N TRP A 99 -8.25 1.25 9.96
CA TRP A 99 -7.81 2.59 9.63
C TRP A 99 -8.88 3.63 9.94
N ASP A 100 -10.13 3.35 9.52
CA ASP A 100 -11.22 4.28 9.77
C ASP A 100 -11.45 4.50 11.26
N ALA A 101 -11.39 3.43 12.05
CA ALA A 101 -11.56 3.54 13.49
C ALA A 101 -10.43 4.33 14.13
N PHE A 102 -9.20 4.08 13.68
CA PHE A 102 -8.03 4.78 14.22
C PHE A 102 -8.08 6.26 13.86
N GLU A 103 -8.47 6.57 12.65
CA GLU A 103 -8.58 7.95 12.20
C GLU A 103 -9.56 8.73 13.06
N ILE A 104 -10.70 8.12 13.35
CA ILE A 104 -11.70 8.75 14.21
C ILE A 104 -11.16 8.95 15.62
N ALA A 105 -10.47 7.94 16.15
CA ALA A 105 -9.92 8.02 17.49
C ALA A 105 -8.88 9.13 17.62
N VAL A 106 -8.02 9.24 16.62
CA VAL A 106 -6.99 10.28 16.61
C VAL A 106 -7.65 11.67 16.52
N ALA A 107 -8.65 11.79 15.68
CA ALA A 107 -9.35 13.07 15.52
C ALA A 107 -9.95 13.53 16.84
N LYS A 108 -10.49 12.60 17.62
CA LYS A 108 -11.04 12.95 18.92
C LYS A 108 -9.98 13.50 19.87
N ILE A 109 -8.82 12.84 19.88
CA ILE A 109 -7.73 13.28 20.74
C ILE A 109 -7.22 14.65 20.31
N MET A 110 -7.13 14.85 18.99
CA MET A 110 -6.63 16.11 18.46
C MET A 110 -7.60 17.27 18.68
N GLY A 111 -8.79 16.98 19.18
CA GLY A 111 -9.74 18.03 19.45
C GLY A 111 -10.52 18.43 18.24
N ASP A 112 -10.57 17.56 17.28
CA ASP A 112 -11.41 17.80 16.16
C ASP A 112 -11.16 19.14 15.55
N ALA A 113 -10.08 19.32 15.10
CA ALA A 113 -9.71 20.58 14.59
C ALA A 113 -10.63 21.16 13.58
N SER A 114 -11.63 20.69 13.29
CA SER A 114 -12.54 21.29 12.33
C SER A 114 -12.28 22.67 11.94
#